data_dd5eb2d778a63f5aa877e6b6d1a7dca7
#
_entry.id   dd5eb2d778a63f5aa877e6b6d1a7dca7
#
_cell.length_a   1.000
_cell.length_b   1.000
_cell.length_c   1.000
_cell.angle_alpha   90.00
_cell.angle_beta   90.00
_cell.angle_gamma   90.00
#
_symmetry.space_group_name_H-M   'P 1'
#
loop_
_entity.id
_entity.type
_entity.pdbx_description
1 polymer ?
#
loop_
_entity_poly.entity_id
_entity_poly.type
_entity_poly.pdbx_seq_one_letter_code
_entity_poly.pdbx_strand_id
1 'polypeptide(L)'
;MSATEAALATSSTETTEQGDFAALLNREFRPKSERAKEEVESAVRTLAEQVLNRSDVVSEDVSQTIKAYIAEIDRALTEQLNQILHHADLQQLEGAWRGLHYLVNNTETDQQLKIRVLNISKKELGKVLKRYKGTAWDQSPIFKKVYEQEYGQLGGEPYGCLVGDYYFDQSPPDVELLNGMAQVAAAAHAPFIAAAAPKLMGMDNWSELSNPRDLAKIFSTPDYAAWRSLRESEDSKYIGLAMPRTLSRLPYGAATSPVDEFDFEEDTAGADSSKYTWQNAAYAMAVNINRSFKQYGWCSRIRGIESGGAVEGLPTHTFPTDDGGVDMKCPT
;
A
#
# COMPACT_ATOMS: atom_id res chain seq x y z
N MET A 1 -22.11 29.08 60.47
CA MET A 1 -21.64 27.83 59.81
C MET A 1 -20.32 28.10 59.16
N SER A 2 -19.30 27.34 59.56
CA SER A 2 -17.90 27.58 59.20
C SER A 2 -17.61 26.96 57.79
N ALA A 3 -16.72 27.59 57.06
CA ALA A 3 -16.28 27.12 55.75
C ALA A 3 -15.74 25.64 55.74
N THR A 4 -15.43 25.14 56.93
CA THR A 4 -14.98 23.75 57.13
C THR A 4 -16.11 22.71 57.02
N GLU A 5 -17.37 23.08 57.36
CA GLU A 5 -18.50 22.18 57.21
C GLU A 5 -18.98 22.03 55.75
N ALA A 6 -18.83 23.09 54.93
CA ALA A 6 -19.13 23.03 53.50
C ALA A 6 -18.14 22.17 52.71
N ALA A 7 -16.87 22.16 53.11
CA ALA A 7 -15.81 21.34 52.47
C ALA A 7 -15.96 19.85 52.82
N LEU A 8 -16.45 19.52 54.03
CA LEU A 8 -16.73 18.11 54.42
C LEU A 8 -17.99 17.54 53.76
N ALA A 9 -18.98 18.38 53.48
CA ALA A 9 -20.20 17.95 52.77
C ALA A 9 -19.95 17.67 51.30
N THR A 10 -19.13 18.40 50.62
CA THR A 10 -18.71 18.16 49.21
C THR A 10 -17.84 16.93 49.06
N SER A 11 -16.92 16.68 50.01
CA SER A 11 -16.06 15.47 49.91
C SER A 11 -16.82 14.17 50.23
N SER A 12 -17.86 14.19 51.02
CA SER A 12 -18.68 13.02 51.33
C SER A 12 -19.68 12.65 50.21
N THR A 13 -20.13 13.62 49.43
CA THR A 13 -20.98 13.38 48.25
C THR A 13 -20.19 12.79 47.10
N GLU A 14 -19.00 13.29 46.81
CA GLU A 14 -18.10 12.75 45.75
C GLU A 14 -17.68 11.29 46.02
N THR A 15 -17.43 10.95 47.32
CA THR A 15 -17.02 9.55 47.66
C THR A 15 -18.18 8.56 47.57
N THR A 16 -19.42 9.02 47.78
CA THR A 16 -20.59 8.14 47.71
C THR A 16 -21.00 7.89 46.26
N GLU A 17 -20.93 8.90 45.39
CA GLU A 17 -21.24 8.75 43.98
C GLU A 17 -20.20 7.90 43.23
N GLN A 18 -18.90 8.01 43.59
CA GLN A 18 -17.84 7.14 43.03
C GLN A 18 -18.02 5.67 43.45
N GLY A 19 -18.52 5.40 44.67
CA GLY A 19 -18.81 4.04 45.15
C GLY A 19 -19.98 3.40 44.42
N ASP A 20 -21.04 4.14 44.18
CA ASP A 20 -22.22 3.67 43.45
C ASP A 20 -21.93 3.39 41.97
N PHE A 21 -21.10 4.20 41.34
CA PHE A 21 -20.72 4.00 39.96
C PHE A 21 -19.80 2.77 39.75
N ALA A 22 -18.82 2.58 40.63
CA ALA A 22 -17.98 1.38 40.59
C ALA A 22 -18.79 0.09 40.88
N ALA A 23 -19.81 0.16 41.74
CA ALA A 23 -20.73 -0.95 42.01
C ALA A 23 -21.60 -1.28 40.78
N LEU A 24 -22.08 -0.27 40.06
CA LEU A 24 -22.87 -0.41 38.83
C LEU A 24 -22.01 -1.01 37.69
N LEU A 25 -20.78 -0.54 37.53
CA LEU A 25 -19.82 -1.06 36.53
C LEU A 25 -19.50 -2.54 36.81
N ASN A 26 -19.26 -2.92 38.05
CA ASN A 26 -18.99 -4.32 38.43
C ASN A 26 -20.20 -5.24 38.27
N ARG A 27 -21.43 -4.70 38.30
CA ARG A 27 -22.65 -5.46 38.10
C ARG A 27 -22.92 -5.76 36.63
N GLU A 28 -22.74 -4.76 35.77
CA GLU A 28 -23.04 -4.84 34.32
C GLU A 28 -21.87 -5.37 33.50
N PHE A 29 -20.64 -5.10 33.91
CA PHE A 29 -19.40 -5.51 33.20
C PHE A 29 -18.66 -6.57 34.06
N ARG A 30 -18.44 -7.76 33.50
CA ARG A 30 -17.70 -8.85 34.13
C ARG A 30 -16.33 -9.02 33.44
N PRO A 31 -15.31 -8.26 33.81
CA PRO A 31 -13.99 -8.37 33.22
C PRO A 31 -13.37 -9.74 33.50
N LYS A 32 -12.67 -10.29 32.51
CA LYS A 32 -11.98 -11.60 32.63
C LYS A 32 -10.65 -11.53 33.39
N SER A 33 -10.15 -10.32 33.69
CA SER A 33 -8.90 -10.09 34.44
C SER A 33 -8.96 -8.77 35.21
N GLU A 34 -8.19 -8.65 36.31
CA GLU A 34 -8.05 -7.40 37.07
C GLU A 34 -7.50 -6.25 36.22
N ARG A 35 -6.57 -6.54 35.31
CA ARG A 35 -6.04 -5.53 34.38
C ARG A 35 -7.11 -4.96 33.44
N ALA A 36 -7.98 -5.81 32.91
CA ALA A 36 -9.10 -5.35 32.08
C ALA A 36 -10.09 -4.51 32.90
N LYS A 37 -10.26 -4.79 34.18
CA LYS A 37 -11.06 -3.99 35.09
C LYS A 37 -10.48 -2.60 35.31
N GLU A 38 -9.18 -2.50 35.58
CA GLU A 38 -8.50 -1.22 35.78
C GLU A 38 -8.51 -0.38 34.49
N GLU A 39 -8.31 -0.99 33.34
CA GLU A 39 -8.36 -0.31 32.05
C GLU A 39 -9.77 0.26 31.76
N VAL A 40 -10.84 -0.49 32.05
CA VAL A 40 -12.21 -0.04 31.90
C VAL A 40 -12.56 1.04 32.93
N GLU A 41 -12.21 0.90 34.20
CA GLU A 41 -12.44 1.93 35.21
C GLU A 41 -11.74 3.25 34.85
N SER A 42 -10.50 3.16 34.32
CA SER A 42 -9.76 4.33 33.85
C SER A 42 -10.43 4.99 32.63
N ALA A 43 -10.86 4.20 31.64
CA ALA A 43 -11.53 4.70 30.45
C ALA A 43 -12.87 5.37 30.79
N VAL A 44 -13.67 4.75 31.66
CA VAL A 44 -14.95 5.33 32.08
C VAL A 44 -14.78 6.58 32.94
N ARG A 45 -13.76 6.64 33.78
CA ARG A 45 -13.43 7.88 34.53
C ARG A 45 -13.06 9.01 33.60
N THR A 46 -12.19 8.73 32.61
CA THR A 46 -11.81 9.72 31.59
C THR A 46 -13.01 10.21 30.79
N LEU A 47 -13.91 9.28 30.43
CA LEU A 47 -15.17 9.60 29.75
C LEU A 47 -16.03 10.52 30.62
N ALA A 48 -16.23 10.18 31.91
CA ALA A 48 -17.04 10.98 32.83
C ALA A 48 -16.47 12.39 33.04
N GLU A 49 -15.14 12.52 33.15
CA GLU A 49 -14.45 13.82 33.25
C GLU A 49 -14.64 14.65 31.96
N GLN A 50 -14.58 14.03 30.79
CA GLN A 50 -14.85 14.72 29.52
C GLN A 50 -16.30 15.15 29.38
N VAL A 51 -17.25 14.30 29.82
CA VAL A 51 -18.68 14.63 29.87
C VAL A 51 -18.97 15.84 30.76
N LEU A 52 -18.38 15.86 31.95
CA LEU A 52 -18.54 16.97 32.89
C LEU A 52 -17.96 18.29 32.39
N ASN A 53 -16.90 18.22 31.56
CA ASN A 53 -16.26 19.38 30.97
C ASN A 53 -16.97 19.93 29.71
N ARG A 54 -17.89 19.16 29.10
CA ARG A 54 -18.65 19.54 27.89
C ARG A 54 -20.16 19.46 28.13
N SER A 55 -20.72 20.53 28.70
CA SER A 55 -22.16 20.61 29.01
C SER A 55 -23.10 20.70 27.80
N ASP A 56 -22.56 20.89 26.61
CA ASP A 56 -23.30 21.07 25.36
C ASP A 56 -23.78 19.75 24.71
N VAL A 57 -23.25 18.60 25.16
CA VAL A 57 -23.61 17.27 24.64
C VAL A 57 -24.52 16.48 25.57
N VAL A 58 -24.81 17.00 26.78
CA VAL A 58 -25.63 16.29 27.78
C VAL A 58 -27.12 16.42 27.45
N SER A 59 -27.79 15.29 27.13
CA SER A 59 -29.24 15.20 27.00
C SER A 59 -29.86 14.63 28.26
N GLU A 60 -31.18 14.78 28.42
CA GLU A 60 -31.94 14.17 29.53
C GLU A 60 -31.93 12.64 29.49
N ASP A 61 -31.60 12.05 28.35
CA ASP A 61 -31.41 10.60 28.14
C ASP A 61 -29.93 10.24 28.19
N VAL A 62 -29.53 9.52 29.24
CA VAL A 62 -28.16 9.02 29.46
C VAL A 62 -27.67 8.17 28.29
N SER A 63 -28.57 7.36 27.71
CA SER A 63 -28.20 6.50 26.57
C SER A 63 -27.87 7.31 25.33
N GLN A 64 -28.59 8.39 25.07
CA GLN A 64 -28.29 9.31 23.95
C GLN A 64 -26.98 10.07 24.18
N THR A 65 -26.72 10.50 25.41
CA THR A 65 -25.47 11.14 25.78
C THR A 65 -24.27 10.23 25.54
N ILE A 66 -24.34 8.97 26.00
CA ILE A 66 -23.27 7.98 25.75
C ILE A 66 -23.05 7.75 24.26
N LYS A 67 -24.12 7.58 23.48
CA LYS A 67 -24.02 7.41 22.02
C LYS A 67 -23.38 8.61 21.34
N ALA A 68 -23.70 9.83 21.76
CA ALA A 68 -23.09 11.04 21.22
C ALA A 68 -21.58 11.11 21.50
N TYR A 69 -21.15 10.70 22.70
CA TYR A 69 -19.72 10.64 23.04
C TYR A 69 -18.98 9.55 22.26
N ILE A 70 -19.57 8.37 22.10
CA ILE A 70 -19.00 7.31 21.27
C ILE A 70 -18.81 7.84 19.85
N ALA A 71 -19.84 8.45 19.26
CA ALA A 71 -19.75 9.01 17.91
C ALA A 71 -18.69 10.11 17.77
N GLU A 72 -18.47 10.94 18.82
CA GLU A 72 -17.40 11.95 18.80
C GLU A 72 -16.01 11.30 18.87
N ILE A 73 -15.83 10.27 19.69
CA ILE A 73 -14.60 9.50 19.79
C ILE A 73 -14.33 8.80 18.46
N ASP A 74 -15.32 8.14 17.88
CA ASP A 74 -15.21 7.46 16.58
C ASP A 74 -14.82 8.45 15.48
N ARG A 75 -15.40 9.66 15.48
CA ARG A 75 -15.01 10.71 14.55
C ARG A 75 -13.55 11.15 14.72
N ALA A 76 -13.10 11.38 15.95
CA ALA A 76 -11.73 11.77 16.23
C ALA A 76 -10.72 10.66 15.85
N LEU A 77 -11.07 9.40 16.13
CA LEU A 77 -10.28 8.23 15.71
C LEU A 77 -10.25 8.09 14.19
N THR A 78 -11.39 8.26 13.52
CA THR A 78 -11.50 8.24 12.06
C THR A 78 -10.61 9.30 11.41
N GLU A 79 -10.65 10.54 11.90
CA GLU A 79 -9.79 11.62 11.41
C GLU A 79 -8.31 11.27 11.56
N GLN A 80 -7.90 10.77 12.72
CA GLN A 80 -6.50 10.40 12.96
C GLN A 80 -6.06 9.20 12.15
N LEU A 81 -6.90 8.15 12.02
CA LEU A 81 -6.60 6.98 11.20
C LEU A 81 -6.50 7.33 9.72
N ASN A 82 -7.38 8.21 9.22
CA ASN A 82 -7.27 8.70 7.84
C ASN A 82 -5.94 9.42 7.59
N GLN A 83 -5.46 10.24 8.53
CA GLN A 83 -4.15 10.89 8.41
C GLN A 83 -3.01 9.85 8.37
N ILE A 84 -3.10 8.79 9.15
CA ILE A 84 -2.10 7.71 9.17
C ILE A 84 -2.17 6.90 7.87
N LEU A 85 -3.36 6.45 7.46
CA LEU A 85 -3.56 5.62 6.28
C LEU A 85 -3.18 6.35 4.98
N HIS A 86 -3.36 7.68 4.93
CA HIS A 86 -2.98 8.50 3.79
C HIS A 86 -1.55 9.05 3.87
N HIS A 87 -0.77 8.68 4.90
CA HIS A 87 0.64 9.03 4.94
C HIS A 87 1.40 8.28 3.85
N ALA A 88 2.20 9.01 3.05
CA ALA A 88 2.87 8.47 1.87
C ALA A 88 3.75 7.25 2.17
N ASP A 89 4.48 7.27 3.30
CA ASP A 89 5.35 6.14 3.68
C ASP A 89 4.53 4.89 4.03
N LEU A 90 3.37 5.06 4.68
CA LEU A 90 2.50 3.93 5.01
C LEU A 90 1.83 3.38 3.75
N GLN A 91 1.32 4.24 2.87
CA GLN A 91 0.74 3.80 1.59
C GLN A 91 1.76 3.04 0.73
N GLN A 92 3.01 3.51 0.69
CA GLN A 92 4.08 2.83 -0.03
C GLN A 92 4.39 1.47 0.59
N LEU A 93 4.51 1.39 1.91
CA LEU A 93 4.77 0.14 2.63
C LEU A 93 3.62 -0.85 2.46
N GLU A 94 2.39 -0.40 2.66
CA GLU A 94 1.19 -1.24 2.48
C GLU A 94 1.07 -1.73 1.03
N GLY A 95 1.27 -0.84 0.05
CA GLY A 95 1.23 -1.19 -1.37
C GLY A 95 2.27 -2.25 -1.73
N ALA A 96 3.49 -2.14 -1.22
CA ALA A 96 4.56 -3.12 -1.43
C ALA A 96 4.21 -4.49 -0.83
N TRP A 97 3.77 -4.53 0.44
CA TRP A 97 3.41 -5.77 1.10
C TRP A 97 2.16 -6.44 0.50
N ARG A 98 1.14 -5.65 0.14
CA ARG A 98 -0.05 -6.19 -0.53
C ARG A 98 0.26 -6.69 -1.93
N GLY A 99 1.11 -6.00 -2.67
CA GLY A 99 1.59 -6.45 -3.97
C GLY A 99 2.36 -7.77 -3.88
N LEU A 100 3.27 -7.90 -2.92
CA LEU A 100 3.97 -9.17 -2.66
C LEU A 100 3.00 -10.27 -2.22
N HIS A 101 2.05 -9.98 -1.35
CA HIS A 101 1.00 -10.90 -0.92
C HIS A 101 0.16 -11.37 -2.13
N TYR A 102 -0.23 -10.44 -3.01
CA TYR A 102 -0.94 -10.77 -4.23
C TYR A 102 -0.13 -11.72 -5.13
N LEU A 103 1.17 -11.43 -5.33
CA LEU A 103 2.06 -12.30 -6.11
C LEU A 103 2.14 -13.70 -5.52
N VAL A 104 2.35 -13.83 -4.22
CA VAL A 104 2.51 -15.13 -3.54
C VAL A 104 1.21 -15.93 -3.58
N ASN A 105 0.08 -15.32 -3.27
CA ASN A 105 -1.21 -16.03 -3.21
C ASN A 105 -1.77 -16.42 -4.58
N ASN A 106 -1.35 -15.72 -5.64
CA ASN A 106 -1.76 -16.06 -7.01
C ASN A 106 -0.69 -16.87 -7.78
N THR A 107 0.29 -17.42 -7.06
CA THR A 107 1.34 -18.26 -7.65
C THR A 107 1.37 -19.62 -6.99
N GLU A 108 1.19 -20.67 -7.77
CA GLU A 108 1.36 -22.06 -7.31
C GLU A 108 2.85 -22.39 -7.26
N THR A 109 3.46 -22.23 -6.09
CA THR A 109 4.88 -22.54 -5.88
C THR A 109 5.12 -24.02 -5.71
N ASP A 110 6.25 -24.51 -6.25
CA ASP A 110 6.73 -25.89 -6.11
C ASP A 110 8.27 -25.96 -6.21
N GLN A 111 8.80 -27.14 -6.53
CA GLN A 111 10.25 -27.32 -6.69
C GLN A 111 10.82 -26.56 -7.91
N GLN A 112 10.00 -26.31 -8.93
CA GLN A 112 10.42 -25.62 -10.18
C GLN A 112 10.07 -24.14 -10.20
N LEU A 113 9.07 -23.71 -9.42
CA LEU A 113 8.62 -22.32 -9.34
C LEU A 113 8.73 -21.80 -7.92
N LYS A 114 9.72 -20.98 -7.67
CA LYS A 114 10.04 -20.42 -6.36
C LYS A 114 10.05 -18.90 -6.40
N ILE A 115 9.62 -18.27 -5.32
CA ILE A 115 9.70 -16.82 -5.13
C ILE A 115 10.75 -16.54 -4.06
N ARG A 116 11.73 -15.70 -4.39
CA ARG A 116 12.75 -15.21 -3.46
C ARG A 116 12.64 -13.71 -3.34
N VAL A 117 12.77 -13.17 -2.13
CA VAL A 117 12.66 -11.74 -1.85
C VAL A 117 14.01 -11.17 -1.50
N LEU A 118 14.39 -10.09 -2.17
CA LEU A 118 15.56 -9.28 -1.86
C LEU A 118 15.11 -7.91 -1.38
N ASN A 119 15.40 -7.60 -0.11
CA ASN A 119 15.10 -6.28 0.44
C ASN A 119 16.23 -5.30 0.06
N ILE A 120 15.97 -4.45 -0.93
CA ILE A 120 16.88 -3.41 -1.38
C ILE A 120 16.07 -2.21 -1.89
N SER A 121 16.42 -1.00 -1.49
CA SER A 121 15.75 0.20 -1.99
C SER A 121 16.24 0.58 -3.39
N LYS A 122 15.39 1.27 -4.17
CA LYS A 122 15.77 1.82 -5.48
C LYS A 122 17.05 2.67 -5.41
N LYS A 123 17.19 3.46 -4.34
CA LYS A 123 18.36 4.31 -4.09
C LYS A 123 19.64 3.50 -3.85
N GLU A 124 19.55 2.43 -3.08
CA GLU A 124 20.70 1.54 -2.83
C GLU A 124 21.09 0.77 -4.08
N LEU A 125 20.12 0.22 -4.81
CA LEU A 125 20.34 -0.45 -6.08
C LEU A 125 21.04 0.48 -7.09
N GLY A 126 20.54 1.72 -7.22
CA GLY A 126 21.16 2.73 -8.09
C GLY A 126 22.58 3.08 -7.69
N LYS A 127 22.87 3.22 -6.37
CA LYS A 127 24.23 3.45 -5.87
C LYS A 127 25.18 2.29 -6.19
N VAL A 128 24.70 1.05 -6.02
CA VAL A 128 25.49 -0.15 -6.32
C VAL A 128 25.81 -0.20 -7.81
N LEU A 129 24.81 -0.10 -8.68
CA LEU A 129 25.03 -0.15 -10.14
C LEU A 129 25.90 0.99 -10.65
N LYS A 130 25.72 2.20 -10.13
CA LYS A 130 26.57 3.35 -10.48
C LYS A 130 28.03 3.16 -10.08
N ARG A 131 28.30 2.53 -8.93
CA ARG A 131 29.67 2.25 -8.46
C ARG A 131 30.40 1.27 -9.37
N TYR A 132 29.69 0.33 -9.98
CA TYR A 132 30.24 -0.71 -10.85
C TYR A 132 29.90 -0.47 -12.33
N LYS A 133 29.80 0.79 -12.74
CA LYS A 133 29.52 1.17 -14.13
C LYS A 133 30.69 0.88 -15.07
N GLY A 134 30.40 0.66 -16.34
CA GLY A 134 31.41 0.43 -17.38
C GLY A 134 31.91 -1.01 -17.35
N THR A 135 33.21 -1.21 -17.39
CA THR A 135 33.84 -2.53 -17.48
C THR A 135 33.78 -3.37 -16.20
N ALA A 136 33.37 -2.78 -15.08
CA ALA A 136 33.28 -3.48 -13.78
C ALA A 136 31.87 -3.89 -13.39
N TRP A 137 30.90 -3.83 -14.29
CA TRP A 137 29.50 -4.12 -14.00
C TRP A 137 29.28 -5.57 -13.50
N ASP A 138 30.07 -6.52 -14.00
CA ASP A 138 30.10 -7.93 -13.60
C ASP A 138 30.64 -8.16 -12.18
N GLN A 139 31.34 -7.17 -11.61
CA GLN A 139 31.81 -7.22 -10.21
C GLN A 139 30.78 -6.70 -9.21
N SER A 140 29.62 -6.24 -9.69
CA SER A 140 28.58 -5.71 -8.81
C SER A 140 28.00 -6.79 -7.90
N PRO A 141 27.69 -6.47 -6.62
CA PRO A 141 27.04 -7.42 -5.71
C PRO A 141 25.71 -7.96 -6.26
N ILE A 142 24.99 -7.18 -7.05
CA ILE A 142 23.74 -7.60 -7.70
C ILE A 142 24.01 -8.65 -8.76
N PHE A 143 24.99 -8.42 -9.64
CA PHE A 143 25.38 -9.41 -10.63
C PHE A 143 25.84 -10.72 -9.97
N LYS A 144 26.70 -10.64 -8.96
CA LYS A 144 27.15 -11.83 -8.22
C LYS A 144 25.99 -12.61 -7.63
N LYS A 145 25.03 -11.91 -7.04
CA LYS A 145 23.88 -12.56 -6.43
C LYS A 145 22.92 -13.17 -7.45
N VAL A 146 22.69 -12.51 -8.57
CA VAL A 146 21.71 -12.95 -9.60
C VAL A 146 22.32 -13.98 -10.56
N TYR A 147 23.58 -13.79 -10.93
CA TYR A 147 24.24 -14.63 -11.93
C TYR A 147 25.22 -15.62 -11.33
N GLU A 148 26.31 -15.16 -10.67
CA GLU A 148 27.40 -16.03 -10.24
C GLU A 148 26.92 -17.10 -9.22
N GLN A 149 26.11 -16.71 -8.26
CA GLN A 149 25.65 -17.61 -7.19
C GLN A 149 24.62 -18.63 -7.67
N GLU A 150 23.85 -18.33 -8.70
CA GLU A 150 22.74 -19.17 -9.13
C GLU A 150 22.94 -19.77 -10.51
N TYR A 151 23.42 -19.01 -11.49
CA TYR A 151 23.61 -19.48 -12.85
C TYR A 151 24.97 -20.17 -13.07
N GLY A 152 26.01 -19.66 -12.44
CA GLY A 152 27.40 -20.11 -12.62
C GLY A 152 27.83 -21.27 -11.71
N GLN A 153 26.96 -21.82 -10.86
CA GLN A 153 27.33 -22.85 -9.90
C GLN A 153 26.54 -24.14 -10.06
N LEU A 154 27.22 -25.26 -9.81
CA LEU A 154 26.55 -26.56 -9.78
C LEU A 154 25.54 -26.62 -8.63
N GLY A 155 24.29 -26.93 -8.93
CA GLY A 155 23.18 -26.95 -7.97
C GLY A 155 22.54 -25.60 -7.70
N GLY A 156 22.97 -24.55 -8.39
CA GLY A 156 22.30 -23.26 -8.39
C GLY A 156 20.93 -23.31 -9.10
N GLU A 157 20.06 -22.39 -8.77
CA GLU A 157 18.71 -22.28 -9.32
C GLU A 157 18.57 -20.91 -10.03
N PRO A 158 18.89 -20.83 -11.35
CA PRO A 158 18.83 -19.59 -12.09
C PRO A 158 17.46 -18.92 -12.03
N TYR A 159 17.44 -17.59 -11.90
CA TYR A 159 16.20 -16.83 -11.92
C TYR A 159 15.62 -16.79 -13.33
N GLY A 160 14.32 -17.03 -13.44
CA GLY A 160 13.59 -16.89 -14.71
C GLY A 160 13.08 -15.47 -14.94
N CYS A 161 12.89 -14.70 -13.88
CA CYS A 161 12.44 -13.30 -13.94
C CYS A 161 12.85 -12.55 -12.67
N LEU A 162 13.14 -11.27 -12.81
CA LEU A 162 13.44 -10.34 -11.72
C LEU A 162 12.30 -9.33 -11.64
N VAL A 163 11.67 -9.18 -10.48
CA VAL A 163 10.56 -8.24 -10.27
C VAL A 163 11.01 -7.14 -9.32
N GLY A 164 10.98 -5.89 -9.79
CA GLY A 164 11.35 -4.72 -9.00
C GLY A 164 10.11 -3.93 -8.57
N ASP A 165 9.91 -3.76 -7.27
CA ASP A 165 8.88 -2.87 -6.74
C ASP A 165 9.35 -1.42 -6.79
N TYR A 166 9.59 -0.95 -8.01
CA TYR A 166 10.07 0.40 -8.29
C TYR A 166 9.27 1.02 -9.44
N TYR A 167 9.16 2.35 -9.40
CA TYR A 167 8.57 3.15 -10.47
C TYR A 167 9.68 3.91 -11.20
N PHE A 168 9.66 3.88 -12.53
CA PHE A 168 10.68 4.50 -13.37
C PHE A 168 10.07 5.54 -14.31
N ASP A 169 10.79 6.65 -14.45
CA ASP A 169 10.51 7.71 -15.40
C ASP A 169 11.66 7.88 -16.42
N GLN A 170 11.59 8.93 -17.25
CA GLN A 170 12.60 9.25 -18.25
C GLN A 170 13.83 9.97 -17.68
N SER A 171 13.88 10.23 -16.39
CA SER A 171 14.99 10.98 -15.78
C SER A 171 16.31 10.24 -15.92
N PRO A 172 17.44 10.96 -16.07
CA PRO A 172 18.73 10.33 -16.24
C PRO A 172 19.13 9.32 -15.16
N PRO A 173 18.83 9.54 -13.85
CA PRO A 173 19.13 8.56 -12.81
C PRO A 173 18.35 7.25 -12.99
N ASP A 174 17.09 7.33 -13.40
CA ASP A 174 16.24 6.18 -13.62
C ASP A 174 16.67 5.39 -14.85
N VAL A 175 16.95 6.09 -15.93
CA VAL A 175 17.48 5.47 -17.17
C VAL A 175 18.85 4.83 -16.93
N GLU A 176 19.73 5.45 -16.14
CA GLU A 176 21.02 4.86 -15.77
C GLU A 176 20.86 3.57 -14.98
N LEU A 177 19.93 3.55 -14.02
CA LEU A 177 19.61 2.34 -13.24
C LEU A 177 19.04 1.24 -14.11
N LEU A 178 18.10 1.57 -15.00
CA LEU A 178 17.52 0.61 -15.95
C LEU A 178 18.58 0.02 -16.88
N ASN A 179 19.51 0.84 -17.36
CA ASN A 179 20.62 0.36 -18.21
C ASN A 179 21.52 -0.62 -17.45
N GLY A 180 21.87 -0.32 -16.19
CA GLY A 180 22.63 -1.26 -15.35
C GLY A 180 21.87 -2.56 -15.07
N MET A 181 20.56 -2.49 -14.82
CA MET A 181 19.73 -3.69 -14.65
C MET A 181 19.57 -4.46 -15.96
N ALA A 182 19.52 -3.78 -17.12
CA ALA A 182 19.44 -4.44 -18.42
C ALA A 182 20.66 -5.35 -18.65
N GLN A 183 21.86 -4.88 -18.33
CA GLN A 183 23.08 -5.67 -18.44
C GLN A 183 23.06 -6.92 -17.55
N VAL A 184 22.62 -6.76 -16.28
CA VAL A 184 22.51 -7.89 -15.34
C VAL A 184 21.44 -8.87 -15.80
N ALA A 185 20.27 -8.38 -16.23
CA ALA A 185 19.15 -9.18 -16.69
C ALA A 185 19.49 -9.94 -17.99
N ALA A 186 20.22 -9.29 -18.93
CA ALA A 186 20.67 -9.90 -20.16
C ALA A 186 21.66 -11.05 -19.90
N ALA A 187 22.65 -10.82 -19.03
CA ALA A 187 23.62 -11.85 -18.69
C ALA A 187 23.00 -13.05 -17.97
N ALA A 188 22.03 -12.80 -17.08
CA ALA A 188 21.31 -13.85 -16.35
C ALA A 188 20.16 -14.49 -17.18
N HIS A 189 19.87 -14.00 -18.37
CA HIS A 189 18.68 -14.38 -19.17
C HIS A 189 17.37 -14.28 -18.38
N ALA A 190 17.30 -13.36 -17.41
CA ALA A 190 16.18 -13.15 -16.51
C ALA A 190 15.64 -11.73 -16.69
N PRO A 191 14.54 -11.54 -17.44
CA PRO A 191 13.96 -10.20 -17.63
C PRO A 191 13.67 -9.50 -16.30
N PHE A 192 14.01 -8.20 -16.25
CA PHE A 192 13.68 -7.33 -15.13
C PHE A 192 12.37 -6.59 -15.41
N ILE A 193 11.36 -6.88 -14.61
CA ILE A 193 10.03 -6.28 -14.70
C ILE A 193 9.83 -5.30 -13.53
N ALA A 194 9.50 -4.07 -13.84
CA ALA A 194 9.18 -3.03 -12.84
C ALA A 194 7.97 -2.21 -13.31
N ALA A 195 7.64 -1.10 -12.67
CA ALA A 195 6.56 -0.23 -13.11
C ALA A 195 7.05 1.05 -13.79
N ALA A 196 6.28 1.51 -14.76
CA ALA A 196 6.39 2.88 -15.27
C ALA A 196 5.75 3.87 -14.29
N ALA A 197 6.37 5.03 -14.12
CA ALA A 197 5.73 6.19 -13.52
C ALA A 197 4.89 6.94 -14.57
N PRO A 198 3.82 7.66 -14.18
CA PRO A 198 3.03 8.46 -15.13
C PRO A 198 3.89 9.44 -15.93
N LYS A 199 4.89 10.02 -15.31
CA LYS A 199 5.85 10.96 -15.95
C LYS A 199 6.56 10.38 -17.17
N LEU A 200 6.76 9.05 -17.22
CA LEU A 200 7.33 8.41 -18.40
C LEU A 200 6.45 8.60 -19.65
N MET A 201 5.15 8.72 -19.46
CA MET A 201 4.17 8.97 -20.51
C MET A 201 3.80 10.45 -20.64
N GLY A 202 4.53 11.35 -19.97
CA GLY A 202 4.26 12.79 -19.95
C GLY A 202 2.98 13.17 -19.23
N MET A 203 2.52 12.33 -18.28
CA MET A 203 1.34 12.53 -17.46
C MET A 203 1.75 12.85 -16.03
N ASP A 204 0.96 13.63 -15.31
CA ASP A 204 1.18 13.90 -13.89
C ASP A 204 0.63 12.75 -13.02
N ASN A 205 -0.47 12.16 -13.43
CA ASN A 205 -1.07 11.01 -12.75
C ASN A 205 -1.75 10.06 -13.76
N TRP A 206 -2.09 8.85 -13.32
CA TRP A 206 -2.68 7.83 -14.17
C TRP A 206 -4.13 8.13 -14.60
N SER A 207 -4.84 9.05 -13.95
CA SER A 207 -6.19 9.43 -14.33
C SER A 207 -6.23 10.08 -15.72
N GLU A 208 -5.12 10.66 -16.20
CA GLU A 208 -5.00 11.21 -17.55
C GLU A 208 -4.95 10.13 -18.64
N LEU A 209 -4.81 8.86 -18.29
CA LEU A 209 -4.76 7.76 -19.26
C LEU A 209 -6.08 7.56 -20.01
N SER A 210 -7.20 8.02 -19.46
CA SER A 210 -8.50 8.05 -20.14
C SER A 210 -8.51 8.90 -21.41
N ASN A 211 -7.64 9.93 -21.47
CA ASN A 211 -7.42 10.78 -22.64
C ASN A 211 -5.94 10.78 -23.02
N PRO A 212 -5.43 9.71 -23.64
CA PRO A 212 -4.01 9.56 -23.92
C PRO A 212 -3.54 10.60 -24.94
N ARG A 213 -2.45 11.28 -24.60
CA ARG A 213 -1.77 12.21 -25.50
C ARG A 213 -1.06 11.46 -26.62
N ASP A 214 -0.56 12.18 -27.61
CA ASP A 214 0.29 11.60 -28.67
C ASP A 214 1.66 11.19 -28.10
N LEU A 215 1.74 9.95 -27.60
CA LEU A 215 2.93 9.37 -26.97
C LEU A 215 4.14 9.37 -27.91
N ALA A 216 3.92 9.20 -29.21
CA ALA A 216 5.02 9.20 -30.19
C ALA A 216 5.73 10.56 -30.24
N LYS A 217 4.98 11.66 -30.14
CA LYS A 217 5.54 13.00 -30.07
C LYS A 217 6.25 13.24 -28.74
N ILE A 218 5.67 12.80 -27.62
CA ILE A 218 6.29 12.92 -26.30
C ILE A 218 7.66 12.25 -26.31
N PHE A 219 7.76 11.01 -26.76
CA PHE A 219 9.03 10.27 -26.80
C PHE A 219 10.06 10.85 -27.79
N SER A 220 9.65 11.69 -28.73
CA SER A 220 10.57 12.36 -29.67
C SER A 220 11.20 13.63 -29.11
N THR A 221 10.72 14.14 -27.96
CA THR A 221 11.25 15.36 -27.34
C THR A 221 12.68 15.17 -26.81
N PRO A 222 13.47 16.28 -26.68
CA PRO A 222 14.84 16.21 -26.18
C PRO A 222 14.98 15.55 -24.79
N ASP A 223 14.01 15.75 -23.91
CA ASP A 223 14.02 15.21 -22.55
C ASP A 223 14.04 13.66 -22.50
N TYR A 224 13.63 13.02 -23.59
CA TYR A 224 13.64 11.57 -23.73
C TYR A 224 14.87 11.03 -24.49
N ALA A 225 15.91 11.85 -24.71
CA ALA A 225 17.10 11.40 -25.45
C ALA A 225 17.79 10.19 -24.77
N ALA A 226 17.98 10.23 -23.45
CA ALA A 226 18.54 9.11 -22.70
C ALA A 226 17.63 7.86 -22.75
N TRP A 227 16.31 8.05 -22.65
CA TRP A 227 15.33 6.97 -22.78
C TRP A 227 15.36 6.31 -24.16
N ARG A 228 15.44 7.09 -25.24
CA ARG A 228 15.60 6.54 -26.62
C ARG A 228 16.87 5.74 -26.75
N SER A 229 18.00 6.27 -26.25
CA SER A 229 19.28 5.55 -26.28
C SER A 229 19.23 4.22 -25.51
N LEU A 230 18.55 4.18 -24.35
CA LEU A 230 18.32 2.93 -23.63
C LEU A 230 17.52 1.93 -24.50
N ARG A 231 16.43 2.38 -25.12
CA ARG A 231 15.56 1.52 -25.95
C ARG A 231 16.26 0.96 -27.20
N GLU A 232 17.28 1.65 -27.71
CA GLU A 232 18.09 1.22 -28.85
C GLU A 232 19.17 0.22 -28.45
N SER A 233 19.48 0.08 -27.16
CA SER A 233 20.47 -0.88 -26.68
C SER A 233 19.95 -2.33 -26.79
N GLU A 234 20.84 -3.26 -27.10
CA GLU A 234 20.47 -4.70 -27.23
C GLU A 234 19.94 -5.28 -25.92
N ASP A 235 20.47 -4.85 -24.78
CA ASP A 235 20.10 -5.37 -23.46
C ASP A 235 18.73 -4.87 -23.01
N SER A 236 18.21 -3.78 -23.60
CA SER A 236 16.91 -3.21 -23.24
C SER A 236 15.73 -4.15 -23.44
N LYS A 237 15.86 -5.16 -24.30
CA LYS A 237 14.85 -6.23 -24.48
C LYS A 237 14.59 -7.05 -23.23
N TYR A 238 15.51 -7.01 -22.26
CA TYR A 238 15.34 -7.63 -20.94
C TYR A 238 14.69 -6.73 -19.89
N ILE A 239 14.25 -5.52 -20.26
CA ILE A 239 13.52 -4.60 -19.38
C ILE A 239 12.05 -4.55 -19.76
N GLY A 240 11.18 -4.79 -18.80
CA GLY A 240 9.72 -4.60 -18.93
C GLY A 240 9.23 -3.58 -17.90
N LEU A 241 8.46 -2.59 -18.36
CA LEU A 241 7.81 -1.64 -17.46
C LEU A 241 6.31 -1.80 -17.55
N ALA A 242 5.71 -2.31 -16.48
CA ALA A 242 4.27 -2.53 -16.37
C ALA A 242 3.56 -1.22 -15.98
N MET A 243 2.36 -1.03 -16.49
CA MET A 243 1.50 0.11 -16.22
C MET A 243 0.04 -0.24 -16.51
N PRO A 244 -0.92 0.53 -15.98
CA PRO A 244 -0.83 1.47 -14.88
C PRO A 244 -0.65 0.76 -13.52
N ARG A 245 -0.55 1.53 -12.44
CA ARG A 245 -0.63 0.96 -11.09
C ARG A 245 -2.01 0.35 -10.84
N THR A 246 -2.12 -0.61 -9.93
CA THR A 246 -3.39 -1.24 -9.58
C THR A 246 -3.76 -0.98 -8.12
N LEU A 247 -5.05 -0.98 -7.81
CA LEU A 247 -5.52 -0.78 -6.44
C LEU A 247 -5.08 -1.98 -5.58
N SER A 248 -4.51 -1.72 -4.41
CA SER A 248 -4.02 -2.79 -3.54
C SER A 248 -5.09 -3.40 -2.66
N ARG A 249 -6.11 -2.61 -2.29
CA ARG A 249 -7.29 -2.99 -1.53
C ARG A 249 -8.44 -2.01 -1.78
N LEU A 250 -9.64 -2.42 -1.42
CA LEU A 250 -10.76 -1.50 -1.30
C LEU A 250 -10.54 -0.57 -0.08
N PRO A 251 -11.06 0.66 -0.10
CA PRO A 251 -11.11 1.50 1.08
C PRO A 251 -11.87 0.80 2.22
N TYR A 252 -11.48 1.09 3.46
CA TYR A 252 -12.24 0.65 4.61
C TYR A 252 -13.53 1.45 4.73
N GLY A 253 -14.62 0.79 5.05
CA GLY A 253 -15.93 1.40 5.21
C GLY A 253 -17.06 0.39 5.10
N ALA A 254 -18.25 0.73 5.60
CA ALA A 254 -19.40 -0.16 5.67
C ALA A 254 -19.82 -0.74 4.31
N ALA A 255 -19.64 0.02 3.22
CA ALA A 255 -20.03 -0.41 1.87
C ALA A 255 -18.96 -1.26 1.15
N THR A 256 -17.72 -1.28 1.61
CA THR A 256 -16.58 -1.88 0.91
C THR A 256 -15.86 -2.92 1.76
N SER A 257 -15.19 -2.49 2.81
CA SER A 257 -14.44 -3.33 3.75
C SER A 257 -14.72 -2.88 5.17
N PRO A 258 -15.80 -3.37 5.81
CA PRO A 258 -16.21 -2.94 7.14
C PRO A 258 -15.16 -3.31 8.20
N VAL A 259 -15.04 -2.46 9.22
CA VAL A 259 -14.22 -2.65 10.41
C VAL A 259 -15.17 -3.02 11.55
N ASP A 260 -14.85 -4.08 12.28
CA ASP A 260 -15.76 -4.61 13.34
C ASP A 260 -15.67 -3.82 14.65
N GLU A 261 -14.56 -3.10 14.90
CA GLU A 261 -14.28 -2.46 16.18
C GLU A 261 -15.03 -1.14 16.37
N PHE A 262 -15.28 -0.39 15.29
CA PHE A 262 -16.03 0.87 15.31
C PHE A 262 -16.42 1.30 13.89
N ASP A 263 -17.34 2.26 13.76
CA ASP A 263 -17.81 2.80 12.48
C ASP A 263 -16.73 3.65 11.80
N PHE A 264 -15.80 2.97 11.12
CA PHE A 264 -14.71 3.62 10.39
C PHE A 264 -15.05 3.78 8.90
N GLU A 265 -14.91 4.98 8.40
CA GLU A 265 -14.98 5.29 6.97
C GLU A 265 -13.67 5.94 6.51
N GLU A 266 -13.00 5.29 5.58
CA GLU A 266 -11.80 5.84 4.95
C GLU A 266 -12.17 6.98 4.00
N ASP A 267 -11.58 8.16 4.18
CA ASP A 267 -11.85 9.33 3.33
C ASP A 267 -11.24 9.17 1.94
N THR A 268 -12.01 8.63 1.02
CA THR A 268 -11.65 8.49 -0.40
C THR A 268 -12.56 9.32 -1.30
N ALA A 269 -13.24 10.33 -0.74
CA ALA A 269 -14.16 11.17 -1.49
C ALA A 269 -13.48 11.93 -2.63
N GLY A 270 -14.23 12.09 -3.72
CA GLY A 270 -13.82 12.86 -4.89
C GLY A 270 -12.82 12.12 -5.81
N ALA A 271 -12.32 12.85 -6.80
CA ALA A 271 -11.43 12.30 -7.84
C ALA A 271 -9.96 12.13 -7.42
N ASP A 272 -9.62 12.43 -6.15
CA ASP A 272 -8.23 12.36 -5.68
C ASP A 272 -7.75 10.93 -5.52
N SER A 273 -6.93 10.48 -6.46
CA SER A 273 -6.33 9.14 -6.45
C SER A 273 -5.20 8.98 -5.43
N SER A 274 -4.71 10.05 -4.79
CA SER A 274 -3.66 10.00 -3.77
C SER A 274 -4.13 9.40 -2.45
N LYS A 275 -5.43 9.43 -2.19
CA LYS A 275 -6.06 8.86 -1.00
C LYS A 275 -6.17 7.32 -1.02
N TYR A 276 -5.87 6.69 -2.14
CA TYR A 276 -5.93 5.24 -2.29
C TYR A 276 -4.55 4.61 -2.12
N THR A 277 -4.52 3.38 -1.63
CA THR A 277 -3.31 2.58 -1.57
C THR A 277 -3.13 1.79 -2.86
N TRP A 278 -2.05 2.05 -3.57
CA TRP A 278 -1.74 1.48 -4.87
C TRP A 278 -0.60 0.47 -4.78
N GLN A 279 -0.71 -0.60 -5.54
CA GLN A 279 0.38 -1.57 -5.72
C GLN A 279 0.99 -1.45 -7.12
N ASN A 280 2.21 -1.94 -7.22
CA ASN A 280 2.99 -1.95 -8.46
C ASN A 280 2.43 -2.98 -9.44
N ALA A 281 2.17 -2.58 -10.68
CA ALA A 281 1.65 -3.45 -11.74
C ALA A 281 2.62 -4.59 -12.12
N ALA A 282 3.90 -4.49 -11.77
CA ALA A 282 4.87 -5.56 -12.01
C ALA A 282 4.49 -6.85 -11.29
N TYR A 283 3.82 -6.79 -10.15
CA TYR A 283 3.31 -7.98 -9.46
C TYR A 283 2.25 -8.72 -10.28
N ALA A 284 1.33 -7.99 -10.90
CA ALA A 284 0.32 -8.60 -11.78
C ALA A 284 0.95 -9.24 -13.03
N MET A 285 1.94 -8.57 -13.62
CA MET A 285 2.70 -9.15 -14.73
C MET A 285 3.47 -10.40 -14.30
N ALA A 286 4.07 -10.40 -13.11
CA ALA A 286 4.77 -11.57 -12.57
C ALA A 286 3.81 -12.76 -12.34
N VAL A 287 2.58 -12.51 -11.86
CA VAL A 287 1.56 -13.57 -11.74
C VAL A 287 1.26 -14.18 -13.10
N ASN A 288 1.12 -13.38 -14.16
CA ASN A 288 0.88 -13.89 -15.50
C ASN A 288 2.06 -14.73 -16.03
N ILE A 289 3.30 -14.30 -15.76
CA ILE A 289 4.52 -15.05 -16.10
C ILE A 289 4.52 -16.40 -15.36
N ASN A 290 4.29 -16.39 -14.05
CA ASN A 290 4.28 -17.58 -13.21
C ASN A 290 3.18 -18.57 -13.64
N ARG A 291 1.98 -18.06 -13.92
CA ARG A 291 0.85 -18.87 -14.43
C ARG A 291 1.18 -19.51 -15.76
N SER A 292 1.75 -18.76 -16.71
CA SER A 292 2.17 -19.31 -18.00
C SER A 292 3.23 -20.39 -17.84
N PHE A 293 4.23 -20.14 -16.98
CA PHE A 293 5.26 -21.15 -16.69
C PHE A 293 4.66 -22.42 -16.09
N LYS A 294 3.77 -22.27 -15.11
CA LYS A 294 3.11 -23.41 -14.45
C LYS A 294 2.28 -24.27 -15.41
N GLN A 295 1.57 -23.63 -16.34
CA GLN A 295 0.70 -24.32 -17.29
C GLN A 295 1.44 -24.95 -18.47
N TYR A 296 2.51 -24.30 -18.96
CA TYR A 296 3.15 -24.67 -20.22
C TYR A 296 4.64 -25.01 -20.10
N GLY A 297 5.23 -24.83 -18.93
CA GLY A 297 6.67 -25.01 -18.69
C GLY A 297 7.54 -23.86 -19.18
N TRP A 298 6.94 -22.80 -19.74
CA TRP A 298 7.61 -21.58 -20.19
C TRP A 298 6.66 -20.39 -20.30
N CYS A 299 7.20 -19.20 -20.54
CA CYS A 299 6.45 -17.94 -20.40
C CYS A 299 5.92 -17.40 -21.74
N SER A 300 5.39 -18.20 -22.62
CA SER A 300 4.94 -17.78 -23.96
C SER A 300 3.57 -17.10 -23.96
N ARG A 301 2.69 -17.45 -23.02
CA ARG A 301 1.32 -16.92 -22.93
C ARG A 301 1.17 -15.95 -21.79
N ILE A 302 1.55 -14.69 -22.01
CA ILE A 302 1.59 -13.64 -20.98
C ILE A 302 0.96 -12.33 -21.42
N ARG A 303 0.37 -12.25 -22.59
CA ARG A 303 -0.22 -11.01 -23.15
C ARG A 303 -1.52 -11.27 -23.88
N GLY A 304 -2.40 -10.25 -23.88
CA GLY A 304 -3.72 -10.34 -24.49
C GLY A 304 -4.68 -11.19 -23.65
N ILE A 305 -5.95 -10.86 -23.67
CA ILE A 305 -6.97 -11.49 -22.80
C ILE A 305 -7.03 -12.99 -23.02
N GLU A 306 -7.03 -13.44 -24.30
CA GLU A 306 -7.14 -14.84 -24.66
C GLU A 306 -5.83 -15.64 -24.58
N SER A 307 -4.71 -14.93 -24.42
CA SER A 307 -3.36 -15.52 -24.44
C SER A 307 -2.63 -15.42 -23.10
N GLY A 308 -3.36 -15.41 -21.98
CA GLY A 308 -2.81 -15.46 -20.63
C GLY A 308 -2.38 -14.10 -20.04
N GLY A 309 -2.68 -13.00 -20.73
CA GLY A 309 -2.44 -11.65 -20.22
C GLY A 309 -3.58 -11.07 -19.39
N ALA A 310 -4.69 -11.79 -19.22
CA ALA A 310 -5.78 -11.35 -18.35
C ALA A 310 -5.32 -11.28 -16.89
N VAL A 311 -5.68 -10.21 -16.21
CA VAL A 311 -5.49 -10.03 -14.78
C VAL A 311 -6.87 -9.98 -14.16
N GLU A 312 -7.19 -10.95 -13.33
CA GLU A 312 -8.50 -11.10 -12.71
C GLU A 312 -8.42 -10.83 -11.21
N GLY A 313 -9.56 -10.48 -10.59
CA GLY A 313 -9.66 -10.31 -9.15
C GLY A 313 -8.98 -9.06 -8.59
N LEU A 314 -8.65 -8.07 -9.44
CA LEU A 314 -8.16 -6.78 -8.93
C LEU A 314 -9.31 -6.03 -8.26
N PRO A 315 -9.07 -5.40 -7.09
CA PRO A 315 -10.06 -4.55 -6.47
C PRO A 315 -10.39 -3.37 -7.39
N THR A 316 -11.67 -3.05 -7.51
CA THR A 316 -12.16 -1.87 -8.24
C THR A 316 -13.05 -1.05 -7.32
N HIS A 317 -12.92 0.26 -7.36
CA HIS A 317 -13.74 1.17 -6.58
C HIS A 317 -14.29 2.28 -7.47
N THR A 318 -15.57 2.56 -7.30
CA THR A 318 -16.29 3.61 -8.02
C THR A 318 -16.55 4.79 -7.12
N PHE A 319 -16.63 5.97 -7.67
CA PHE A 319 -16.99 7.19 -6.95
C PHE A 319 -17.99 8.00 -7.76
N PRO A 320 -18.91 8.76 -7.09
CA PRO A 320 -19.82 9.66 -7.76
C PRO A 320 -19.06 10.85 -8.37
N THR A 321 -19.41 11.22 -9.59
CA THR A 321 -18.91 12.42 -10.26
C THR A 321 -19.83 13.61 -10.00
N ASP A 322 -19.32 14.83 -10.18
CA ASP A 322 -20.08 16.07 -10.00
C ASP A 322 -21.29 16.16 -10.95
N ASP A 323 -21.23 15.48 -12.09
CA ASP A 323 -22.32 15.40 -13.08
C ASP A 323 -23.41 14.37 -12.72
N GLY A 324 -23.32 13.75 -11.55
CA GLY A 324 -24.25 12.70 -11.08
C GLY A 324 -24.05 11.34 -11.72
N GLY A 325 -22.95 11.15 -12.42
CA GLY A 325 -22.51 9.86 -12.94
C GLY A 325 -21.70 9.09 -11.91
N VAL A 326 -21.24 7.91 -12.31
CA VAL A 326 -20.32 7.07 -11.53
C VAL A 326 -19.09 6.80 -12.39
N ASP A 327 -17.91 7.08 -11.85
CA ASP A 327 -16.64 6.79 -12.49
C ASP A 327 -15.82 5.79 -11.67
N MET A 328 -14.84 5.17 -12.32
CA MET A 328 -14.02 4.11 -11.72
C MET A 328 -12.60 4.59 -11.52
N LYS A 329 -12.09 4.48 -10.29
CA LYS A 329 -10.71 4.85 -9.96
C LYS A 329 -9.68 3.81 -10.31
N CYS A 330 -10.08 2.59 -10.55
CA CYS A 330 -9.18 1.51 -10.90
C CYS A 330 -9.59 0.91 -12.27
N PRO A 331 -8.63 0.47 -13.06
CA PRO A 331 -7.20 0.24 -12.74
C PRO A 331 -6.31 1.48 -12.87
N THR A 332 -6.86 2.63 -13.09
CA THR A 332 -6.11 3.88 -13.30
C THR A 332 -6.49 4.96 -12.33
#